data_3b1d2f94af3f00f983741944f3c92d27
#
_entry.id   3b1d2f94af3f00f983741944f3c92d27
#
_cell.length_a   1.000
_cell.length_b   1.000
_cell.length_c   1.000
_cell.angle_alpha   90.00
_cell.angle_beta   90.00
_cell.angle_gamma   90.00
#
_symmetry.space_group_name_H-M   'P 1'
#
loop_
_entity.id
_entity.type
_entity.pdbx_description
1 polymer ?
#
loop_
_entity_poly.entity_id
_entity_poly.type
_entity_poly.pdbx_seq_one_letter_code
_entity_poly.pdbx_strand_id
1 'polypeptide(L)'
;MMSNFPVSDIRNDFPILERKVNNNDLVYFDNAATTQKPNTVIDALSDYYKNINSNIHRGVHHLAEKATEEFEETREIARNFINANSTSEIVFTRGATEGINLVASSYCKHFLKKGDEVIISEMEH
;
A
#
# COMPACT_ATOMS: atom_id res chain seq x y z
N MET A 1 15.77 19.51 20.95
CA MET A 1 14.61 20.30 20.53
C MET A 1 13.71 19.36 19.73
N MET A 2 12.53 19.01 20.25
CA MET A 2 11.54 18.30 19.43
C MET A 2 11.07 19.31 18.38
N SER A 3 11.34 19.05 17.09
CA SER A 3 10.74 19.83 16.02
C SER A 3 9.23 19.71 16.18
N ASN A 4 8.53 20.83 16.24
CA ASN A 4 7.06 20.82 16.26
C ASN A 4 6.62 20.09 14.97
N PHE A 5 6.05 18.91 15.15
CA PHE A 5 5.50 18.14 14.02
C PHE A 5 4.35 18.97 13.41
N PRO A 6 4.38 19.29 12.11
CA PRO A 6 3.47 20.26 11.48
C PRO A 6 2.08 19.62 11.24
N VAL A 7 1.37 19.31 12.32
CA VAL A 7 0.06 18.61 12.27
C VAL A 7 -0.94 19.34 11.37
N SER A 8 -1.00 20.70 11.47
CA SER A 8 -1.94 21.49 10.67
C SER A 8 -1.67 21.37 9.19
N ASP A 9 -0.39 21.42 8.79
CA ASP A 9 0.01 21.36 7.38
C ASP A 9 -0.28 19.98 6.82
N ILE A 10 0.10 18.92 7.54
CA ILE A 10 -0.18 17.53 7.14
C ILE A 10 -1.69 17.27 7.08
N ARG A 11 -2.47 17.83 8.01
CA ARG A 11 -3.92 17.66 8.01
C ARG A 11 -4.57 18.22 6.75
N ASN A 12 -4.04 19.30 6.17
CA ASN A 12 -4.54 19.91 4.94
C ASN A 12 -4.35 19.01 3.71
N ASP A 13 -3.44 18.05 3.77
CA ASP A 13 -3.25 17.08 2.68
C ASP A 13 -4.40 16.07 2.59
N PHE A 14 -5.24 15.95 3.63
CA PHE A 14 -6.32 14.98 3.72
C PHE A 14 -7.69 15.63 3.57
N PRO A 15 -8.29 15.67 2.37
CA PRO A 15 -9.54 16.43 2.12
C PRO A 15 -10.74 15.93 2.95
N ILE A 16 -10.75 14.66 3.32
CA ILE A 16 -11.80 14.10 4.18
C ILE A 16 -11.86 14.78 5.55
N LEU A 17 -10.74 15.29 6.06
CA LEU A 17 -10.64 15.91 7.39
C LEU A 17 -11.19 17.34 7.44
N GLU A 18 -11.55 17.93 6.30
CA GLU A 18 -12.26 19.21 6.22
C GLU A 18 -13.76 19.08 6.55
N ARG A 19 -14.27 17.84 6.57
CA ARG A 19 -15.69 17.60 6.83
C ARG A 19 -16.07 17.93 8.26
N LYS A 20 -17.27 18.48 8.41
CA LYS A 20 -17.92 18.65 9.71
C LYS A 20 -18.89 17.50 9.98
N VAL A 21 -18.89 16.99 11.18
CA VAL A 21 -19.84 16.00 11.68
C VAL A 21 -20.53 16.61 12.92
N ASN A 22 -21.84 16.80 12.87
CA ASN A 22 -22.62 17.46 13.92
C ASN A 22 -22.04 18.83 14.32
N ASN A 23 -21.61 19.61 13.32
CA ASN A 23 -20.96 20.93 13.44
C ASN A 23 -19.57 20.93 14.11
N ASN A 24 -18.99 19.77 14.36
CA ASN A 24 -17.62 19.63 14.88
C ASN A 24 -16.68 19.14 13.75
N ASP A 25 -15.39 19.44 13.89
CA ASP A 25 -14.36 18.90 12.99
C ASP A 25 -14.33 17.38 13.08
N LEU A 26 -14.13 16.73 11.92
CA LEU A 26 -14.00 15.28 11.87
C LEU A 26 -12.77 14.82 12.67
N VAL A 27 -13.00 13.91 13.59
CA VAL A 27 -11.97 13.12 14.28
C VAL A 27 -12.10 11.68 13.82
N TYR A 28 -11.01 11.09 13.30
CA TYR A 28 -10.98 9.74 12.75
C TYR A 28 -9.83 8.94 13.33
N PHE A 29 -10.12 7.86 14.05
CA PHE A 29 -9.14 7.01 14.74
C PHE A 29 -9.12 5.56 14.25
N ASP A 30 -9.80 5.24 13.15
CA ASP A 30 -9.93 3.89 12.63
C ASP A 30 -9.01 3.63 11.41
N ASN A 31 -7.82 4.26 11.40
CA ASN A 31 -6.86 4.10 10.30
C ASN A 31 -6.28 2.69 10.19
N ALA A 32 -6.32 1.88 11.25
CA ALA A 32 -5.91 0.48 11.21
C ALA A 32 -6.80 -0.36 10.28
N ALA A 33 -8.10 -0.09 10.28
CA ALA A 33 -9.05 -0.73 9.35
C ALA A 33 -9.03 -0.08 7.96
N THR A 34 -9.10 1.25 7.91
CA THR A 34 -9.13 2.01 6.65
C THR A 34 -8.37 3.32 6.81
N THR A 35 -7.19 3.41 6.21
CA THR A 35 -6.39 4.63 6.21
C THR A 35 -6.99 5.66 5.27
N GLN A 36 -7.14 6.90 5.74
CA GLN A 36 -7.56 8.02 4.90
C GLN A 36 -6.48 8.36 3.86
N LYS A 37 -6.90 8.89 2.72
CA LYS A 37 -6.01 9.13 1.57
C LYS A 37 -5.70 10.61 1.45
N PRO A 38 -4.42 10.97 1.33
CA PRO A 38 -4.03 12.34 0.99
C PRO A 38 -4.36 12.68 -0.47
N ASN A 39 -4.43 13.98 -0.77
CA ASN A 39 -4.69 14.48 -2.13
C ASN A 39 -3.76 13.85 -3.17
N THR A 40 -2.47 13.71 -2.86
CA THR A 40 -1.49 13.10 -3.77
C THR A 40 -1.88 11.69 -4.23
N VAL A 41 -2.46 10.87 -3.35
CA VAL A 41 -2.92 9.52 -3.69
C VAL A 41 -4.21 9.57 -4.52
N ILE A 42 -5.14 10.46 -4.15
CA ILE A 42 -6.41 10.64 -4.86
C ILE A 42 -6.16 11.12 -6.28
N ASP A 43 -5.29 12.11 -6.43
CA ASP A 43 -4.94 12.72 -7.72
C ASP A 43 -4.18 11.72 -8.60
N ALA A 44 -3.20 10.98 -8.07
CA ALA A 44 -2.48 9.95 -8.80
C ALA A 44 -3.41 8.86 -9.33
N LEU A 45 -4.37 8.39 -8.52
CA LEU A 45 -5.35 7.41 -8.95
C LEU A 45 -6.29 7.97 -10.05
N SER A 46 -6.73 9.21 -9.89
CA SER A 46 -7.56 9.91 -10.87
C SER A 46 -6.83 10.11 -12.19
N ASP A 47 -5.56 10.52 -12.13
CA ASP A 47 -4.70 10.73 -13.30
C ASP A 47 -4.42 9.42 -14.03
N TYR A 48 -4.11 8.35 -13.32
CA TYR A 48 -3.94 7.03 -13.89
C TYR A 48 -5.16 6.62 -14.74
N TYR A 49 -6.38 6.71 -14.17
CA TYR A 49 -7.59 6.33 -14.91
C TYR A 49 -7.91 7.24 -16.06
N LYS A 50 -7.58 8.52 -16.01
CA LYS A 50 -7.83 9.47 -17.09
C LYS A 50 -6.85 9.35 -18.25
N ASN A 51 -5.59 9.01 -17.97
CA ASN A 51 -4.50 9.23 -18.91
C ASN A 51 -3.69 7.97 -19.26
N ILE A 52 -3.62 6.95 -18.38
CA ILE A 52 -2.66 5.86 -18.51
C ILE A 52 -3.32 4.48 -18.49
N ASN A 53 -4.51 4.34 -17.90
CA ASN A 53 -5.15 3.05 -17.61
C ASN A 53 -5.07 2.04 -18.77
N SER A 54 -4.29 0.98 -18.57
CA SER A 54 -4.07 -0.08 -19.56
C SER A 54 -3.59 -1.39 -18.89
N ASN A 55 -3.52 -2.45 -19.69
CA ASN A 55 -2.92 -3.71 -19.27
C ASN A 55 -1.41 -3.53 -19.08
N ILE A 56 -0.89 -3.97 -17.95
CA ILE A 56 0.55 -4.05 -17.70
C ILE A 56 1.13 -5.35 -18.29
N HIS A 57 2.42 -5.32 -18.70
CA HIS A 57 3.25 -6.44 -19.17
C HIS A 57 2.80 -7.16 -20.45
N ARG A 58 1.65 -6.89 -21.02
CA ARG A 58 1.10 -7.63 -22.16
C ARG A 58 0.75 -6.80 -23.38
N GLY A 59 0.72 -5.50 -23.26
CA GLY A 59 0.44 -4.59 -24.36
C GLY A 59 1.71 -4.11 -25.03
N VAL A 60 1.66 -3.96 -26.36
CA VAL A 60 2.76 -3.39 -27.19
C VAL A 60 2.42 -1.98 -27.69
N HIS A 61 1.54 -1.29 -27.00
CA HIS A 61 1.11 0.08 -27.32
C HIS A 61 1.46 1.05 -26.19
N HIS A 62 1.55 2.32 -26.53
CA HIS A 62 2.02 3.39 -25.65
C HIS A 62 1.42 3.38 -24.23
N LEU A 63 0.10 3.21 -24.10
CA LEU A 63 -0.53 3.21 -22.76
C LEU A 63 -0.09 2.01 -21.92
N ALA A 64 0.09 0.81 -22.54
CA ALA A 64 0.55 -0.36 -21.84
C ALA A 64 2.01 -0.25 -21.39
N GLU A 65 2.86 0.38 -22.21
CA GLU A 65 4.25 0.68 -21.86
C GLU A 65 4.29 1.62 -20.66
N LYS A 66 3.54 2.74 -20.74
CA LYS A 66 3.44 3.71 -19.63
C LYS A 66 2.94 3.08 -18.33
N ALA A 67 1.84 2.34 -18.37
CA ALA A 67 1.29 1.67 -17.20
C ALA A 67 2.27 0.65 -16.60
N THR A 68 3.05 -0.03 -17.45
CA THR A 68 4.09 -0.98 -17.01
C THR A 68 5.25 -0.26 -16.35
N GLU A 69 5.75 0.84 -16.95
CA GLU A 69 6.80 1.66 -16.36
C GLU A 69 6.44 2.11 -14.95
N GLU A 70 5.27 2.71 -14.75
CA GLU A 70 4.84 3.21 -13.44
C GLU A 70 4.61 2.09 -12.42
N PHE A 71 4.13 0.95 -12.87
CA PHE A 71 3.99 -0.22 -12.00
C PHE A 71 5.34 -0.74 -11.51
N GLU A 72 6.34 -0.86 -12.40
CA GLU A 72 7.67 -1.33 -12.03
C GLU A 72 8.47 -0.26 -11.25
N GLU A 73 8.27 1.03 -11.51
CA GLU A 73 8.82 2.10 -10.69
C GLU A 73 8.27 2.04 -9.25
N THR A 74 6.98 1.79 -9.10
CA THR A 74 6.36 1.58 -7.78
C THR A 74 6.99 0.40 -7.04
N ARG A 75 7.29 -0.69 -7.75
CA ARG A 75 8.00 -1.85 -7.19
C ARG A 75 9.41 -1.48 -6.74
N GLU A 76 10.12 -0.69 -7.52
CA GLU A 76 11.46 -0.22 -7.18
C GLU A 76 11.45 0.72 -5.96
N ILE A 77 10.47 1.63 -5.87
CA ILE A 77 10.25 2.48 -4.69
C ILE A 77 10.00 1.63 -3.44
N ALA A 78 9.13 0.62 -3.54
CA ALA A 78 8.85 -0.28 -2.44
C ALA A 78 10.10 -1.07 -2.01
N ARG A 79 10.88 -1.58 -2.99
CA ARG A 79 12.16 -2.25 -2.73
C ARG A 79 13.12 -1.36 -1.94
N ASN A 80 13.28 -0.12 -2.37
CA ASN A 80 14.17 0.85 -1.70
C ASN A 80 13.67 1.17 -0.29
N PHE A 81 12.36 1.37 -0.12
CA PHE A 81 11.75 1.72 1.17
C PHE A 81 11.98 0.66 2.24
N ILE A 82 11.87 -0.62 1.90
CA ILE A 82 12.08 -1.73 2.84
C ILE A 82 13.53 -2.26 2.81
N ASN A 83 14.42 -1.66 2.02
CA ASN A 83 15.81 -2.06 1.85
C ASN A 83 15.95 -3.52 1.37
N ALA A 84 15.09 -3.98 0.46
CA ALA A 84 15.21 -5.28 -0.15
C ALA A 84 16.34 -5.30 -1.20
N ASN A 85 16.97 -6.46 -1.42
CA ASN A 85 18.10 -6.58 -2.35
C ASN A 85 17.67 -6.54 -3.82
N SER A 86 16.46 -7.01 -4.11
CA SER A 86 15.94 -7.13 -5.47
C SER A 86 14.45 -6.82 -5.54
N THR A 87 13.99 -6.29 -6.67
CA THR A 87 12.55 -6.11 -6.96
C THR A 87 11.80 -7.44 -7.01
N SER A 88 12.47 -8.56 -7.25
CA SER A 88 11.87 -9.90 -7.17
C SER A 88 11.44 -10.31 -5.76
N GLU A 89 11.91 -9.61 -4.72
CA GLU A 89 11.47 -9.79 -3.34
C GLU A 89 10.17 -9.04 -3.02
N ILE A 90 9.70 -8.20 -3.94
CA ILE A 90 8.48 -7.39 -3.74
C ILE A 90 7.30 -8.08 -4.43
N VAL A 91 6.33 -8.51 -3.63
CA VAL A 91 5.08 -9.13 -4.11
C VAL A 91 3.90 -8.27 -3.67
N PHE A 92 3.20 -7.67 -4.62
CA PHE A 92 1.97 -6.93 -4.32
C PHE A 92 0.81 -7.90 -4.09
N THR A 93 0.08 -7.68 -3.00
CA THR A 93 -1.11 -8.45 -2.62
C THR A 93 -2.28 -7.51 -2.36
N ARG A 94 -3.51 -8.04 -2.36
CA ARG A 94 -4.73 -7.25 -2.10
C ARG A 94 -4.88 -6.85 -0.62
N GLY A 95 -4.03 -7.38 0.26
CA GLY A 95 -4.03 -7.07 1.68
C GLY A 95 -3.32 -8.13 2.51
N ALA A 96 -3.26 -7.90 3.82
CA ALA A 96 -2.56 -8.77 4.77
C ALA A 96 -3.07 -10.23 4.73
N THR A 97 -4.37 -10.42 4.62
CA THR A 97 -4.98 -11.77 4.53
C THR A 97 -4.43 -12.56 3.35
N GLU A 98 -4.34 -11.95 2.16
CA GLU A 98 -3.76 -12.61 1.00
C GLU A 98 -2.26 -12.85 1.19
N GLY A 99 -1.53 -11.87 1.73
CA GLY A 99 -0.10 -11.99 2.00
C GLY A 99 0.22 -13.16 2.95
N ILE A 100 -0.48 -13.25 4.07
CA ILE A 100 -0.31 -14.34 5.05
C ILE A 100 -0.65 -15.70 4.42
N ASN A 101 -1.77 -15.80 3.70
CA ASN A 101 -2.17 -17.04 3.03
C ASN A 101 -1.19 -17.43 1.91
N LEU A 102 -0.62 -16.46 1.20
CA LEU A 102 0.41 -16.70 0.21
C LEU A 102 1.66 -17.32 0.84
N VAL A 103 2.14 -16.75 1.96
CA VAL A 103 3.27 -17.30 2.71
C VAL A 103 2.95 -18.71 3.23
N ALA A 104 1.78 -18.91 3.82
CA ALA A 104 1.37 -20.21 4.33
C ALA A 104 1.29 -21.28 3.23
N SER A 105 0.71 -20.95 2.08
CA SER A 105 0.49 -21.89 0.98
C SER A 105 1.73 -22.15 0.13
N SER A 106 2.67 -21.23 0.07
CA SER A 106 3.91 -21.34 -0.70
C SER A 106 5.11 -21.69 0.20
N TYR A 107 5.59 -20.72 0.98
CA TYR A 107 6.80 -20.86 1.77
C TYR A 107 6.64 -21.93 2.87
N CYS A 108 5.64 -21.81 3.73
CA CYS A 108 5.47 -22.74 4.85
C CYS A 108 5.24 -24.16 4.36
N LYS A 109 4.37 -24.33 3.37
CA LYS A 109 4.07 -25.66 2.80
C LYS A 109 5.28 -26.32 2.14
N HIS A 110 6.20 -25.54 1.61
CA HIS A 110 7.39 -26.05 0.92
C HIS A 110 8.57 -26.30 1.88
N PHE A 111 8.79 -25.41 2.85
CA PHE A 111 9.99 -25.43 3.69
C PHE A 111 9.76 -26.03 5.08
N LEU A 112 8.56 -25.91 5.66
CA LEU A 112 8.28 -26.47 6.97
C LEU A 112 8.14 -27.98 6.93
N LYS A 113 8.71 -28.64 7.95
CA LYS A 113 8.73 -30.11 8.10
C LYS A 113 8.04 -30.49 9.39
N LYS A 114 7.79 -31.80 9.55
CA LYS A 114 7.24 -32.33 10.79
C LYS A 114 8.19 -32.05 11.96
N GLY A 115 7.70 -31.31 12.94
CA GLY A 115 8.43 -30.88 14.12
C GLY A 115 8.86 -29.42 14.12
N ASP A 116 8.74 -28.71 12.99
CA ASP A 116 8.92 -27.25 12.96
C ASP A 116 7.73 -26.54 13.62
N GLU A 117 7.99 -25.38 14.19
CA GLU A 117 7.03 -24.61 14.96
C GLU A 117 6.76 -23.26 14.29
N VAL A 118 5.52 -22.81 14.36
CA VAL A 118 5.09 -21.46 13.95
C VAL A 118 4.57 -20.72 15.17
N ILE A 119 5.18 -19.60 15.50
CA ILE A 119 4.76 -18.76 16.63
C ILE A 119 3.74 -17.75 16.14
N ILE A 120 2.60 -17.67 16.81
CA ILE A 120 1.57 -16.66 16.61
C ILE A 120 1.23 -16.00 17.96
N SER A 121 0.74 -14.75 17.93
CA SER A 121 0.24 -14.11 19.14
C SER A 121 -1.29 -14.27 19.26
N GLU A 122 -1.84 -14.08 20.46
CA GLU A 122 -3.29 -14.07 20.67
C GLU A 122 -3.96 -12.78 20.17
N MET A 123 -3.16 -11.77 19.83
CA MET A 123 -3.64 -10.45 19.38
C MET A 123 -3.77 -10.34 17.85
N GLU A 124 -3.52 -11.42 17.12
CA GLU A 124 -3.63 -11.42 15.65
C GLU A 124 -5.11 -11.31 15.21
N HIS A 125 -5.31 -10.61 14.08
CA HIS A 125 -6.63 -10.38 13.49
C HIS A 125 -7.14 -11.65 12.77
#